data_99d031efdc1d7b8c1e6dd7a04e1fcb3d
#
_entry.id   99d031efdc1d7b8c1e6dd7a04e1fcb3d
#
_cell.length_a   1.000
_cell.length_b   1.000
_cell.length_c   1.000
_cell.angle_alpha   90.00
_cell.angle_beta   90.00
_cell.angle_gamma   90.00
#
_symmetry.space_group_name_H-M   'P 1'
#
loop_
_entity.id
_entity.type
_entity.pdbx_description
1 polymer ?
#
loop_
_entity_poly.entity_id
_entity_poly.type
_entity_poly.pdbx_seq_one_letter_code
_entity_poly.pdbx_strand_id
1 'polypeptide(L)'
;MTSILSSSEQAESLISELTIISAALMVLWLYLPGFLANTFAMMWGKWLPKTGYGPWPIDGGRNWKDGNRILGDGKTWNGLIGGSITSGIMMVLIVLQMGEPTALSETKATIFIHPLTGYEGSWWDTGSQISSAFILGTILGFSCLLGDSAGSFVKRRRGLKREGDVSSKAPLLDTLPFAIMVFAFGILFLG
;
A
#
# COMPACT_ATOMS: atom_id res chain seq x y z
N MET A 1 -34.04 9.83 22.43
CA MET A 1 -33.43 10.69 21.40
C MET A 1 -31.97 10.28 21.33
N THR A 2 -31.68 9.24 20.56
CA THR A 2 -30.30 8.78 20.33
C THR A 2 -29.69 9.74 19.32
N SER A 3 -28.70 10.53 19.75
CA SER A 3 -27.88 11.34 18.84
C SER A 3 -27.19 10.39 17.83
N ILE A 4 -27.49 10.56 16.57
CA ILE A 4 -26.74 9.87 15.50
C ILE A 4 -25.33 10.50 15.54
N LEU A 5 -24.35 9.73 16.02
CA LEU A 5 -22.94 10.14 16.02
C LEU A 5 -22.48 10.32 14.56
N SER A 6 -21.58 11.26 14.33
CA SER A 6 -20.91 11.38 13.03
C SER A 6 -20.04 10.13 12.73
N SER A 7 -19.71 9.90 11.47
CA SER A 7 -18.89 8.74 11.09
C SER A 7 -17.54 8.74 11.80
N SER A 8 -16.94 9.91 12.04
CA SER A 8 -15.68 10.03 12.79
C SER A 8 -15.83 9.64 14.26
N GLU A 9 -16.91 10.08 14.93
CA GLU A 9 -17.18 9.70 16.33
C GLU A 9 -17.46 8.21 16.48
N GLN A 10 -18.12 7.59 15.50
CA GLN A 10 -18.35 6.15 15.48
C GLN A 10 -17.03 5.37 15.30
N ALA A 11 -16.14 5.85 14.43
CA ALA A 11 -14.83 5.25 14.25
C ALA A 11 -13.96 5.40 15.51
N GLU A 12 -13.95 6.57 16.15
CA GLU A 12 -13.23 6.79 17.41
C GLU A 12 -13.76 5.89 18.52
N SER A 13 -15.08 5.75 18.66
CA SER A 13 -15.71 4.84 19.62
C SER A 13 -15.25 3.39 19.39
N LEU A 14 -15.28 2.93 18.13
CA LEU A 14 -14.85 1.57 17.78
C LEU A 14 -13.37 1.34 18.12
N ILE A 15 -12.50 2.30 17.80
CA ILE A 15 -11.07 2.19 18.07
C ILE A 15 -10.78 2.22 19.56
N SER A 16 -11.53 3.00 20.35
CA SER A 16 -11.36 3.11 21.80
C SER A 16 -11.64 1.79 22.55
N GLU A 17 -12.42 0.89 21.96
CA GLU A 17 -12.65 -0.46 22.51
C GLU A 17 -11.47 -1.41 22.32
N LEU A 18 -10.53 -1.05 21.42
CA LEU A 18 -9.36 -1.88 21.13
C LEU A 18 -8.18 -1.53 22.03
N THR A 19 -7.41 -2.54 22.40
CA THR A 19 -6.08 -2.30 22.96
C THR A 19 -5.16 -1.74 21.85
N ILE A 20 -4.07 -1.07 22.23
CA ILE A 20 -3.07 -0.54 21.29
C ILE A 20 -2.56 -1.64 20.34
N ILE A 21 -2.36 -2.86 20.85
CA ILE A 21 -1.91 -4.00 20.05
C ILE A 21 -2.99 -4.41 19.05
N SER A 22 -4.24 -4.52 19.46
CA SER A 22 -5.35 -4.90 18.58
C SER A 22 -5.59 -3.83 17.50
N ALA A 23 -5.50 -2.55 17.86
CA ALA A 23 -5.59 -1.46 16.89
C ALA A 23 -4.45 -1.50 15.86
N ALA A 24 -3.22 -1.74 16.30
CA ALA A 24 -2.08 -1.90 15.39
C ALA A 24 -2.26 -3.10 14.45
N LEU A 25 -2.77 -4.23 14.94
CA LEU A 25 -3.06 -5.40 14.12
C LEU A 25 -4.20 -5.14 13.12
N MET A 26 -5.24 -4.41 13.51
CA MET A 26 -6.31 -3.98 12.61
C MET A 26 -5.77 -3.11 11.48
N VAL A 27 -4.92 -2.13 11.79
CA VAL A 27 -4.26 -1.30 10.77
C VAL A 27 -3.40 -2.14 9.84
N LEU A 28 -2.60 -3.07 10.37
CA LEU A 28 -1.80 -3.99 9.54
C LEU A 28 -2.69 -4.84 8.62
N TRP A 29 -3.84 -5.28 9.11
CA TRP A 29 -4.82 -6.03 8.32
C TRP A 29 -5.38 -5.20 7.16
N LEU A 30 -5.88 -3.99 7.44
CA LEU A 30 -6.46 -3.10 6.43
C LEU A 30 -5.45 -2.71 5.34
N TYR A 31 -4.20 -2.49 5.71
CA TYR A 31 -3.14 -2.08 4.80
C TYR A 31 -2.32 -3.26 4.23
N LEU A 32 -2.68 -4.50 4.55
CA LEU A 32 -1.94 -5.71 4.15
C LEU A 32 -1.65 -5.78 2.65
N PRO A 33 -2.59 -5.52 1.71
CA PRO A 33 -2.29 -5.55 0.29
C PRO A 33 -1.22 -4.53 -0.12
N GLY A 34 -1.22 -3.35 0.51
CA GLY A 34 -0.21 -2.31 0.30
C GLY A 34 1.17 -2.77 0.78
N PHE A 35 1.27 -3.35 1.97
CA PHE A 35 2.54 -3.83 2.50
C PHE A 35 3.14 -4.99 1.67
N LEU A 36 2.30 -5.83 1.08
CA LEU A 36 2.76 -6.92 0.21
C LEU A 36 3.10 -6.47 -1.22
N ALA A 37 2.74 -5.24 -1.60
CA ALA A 37 2.97 -4.71 -2.95
C ALA A 37 4.43 -4.80 -3.37
N ASN A 38 5.37 -4.56 -2.45
CA ASN A 38 6.81 -4.66 -2.75
C ASN A 38 7.24 -6.10 -3.10
N THR A 39 6.67 -7.10 -2.43
CA THR A 39 6.88 -8.51 -2.76
C THR A 39 6.33 -8.82 -4.15
N PHE A 40 5.14 -8.37 -4.47
CA PHE A 40 4.53 -8.52 -5.80
C PHE A 40 5.35 -7.81 -6.89
N ALA A 41 5.82 -6.59 -6.61
CA ALA A 41 6.68 -5.84 -7.54
C ALA A 41 7.99 -6.58 -7.83
N MET A 42 8.61 -7.20 -6.82
CA MET A 42 9.79 -8.03 -7.02
C MET A 42 9.50 -9.26 -7.90
N MET A 43 8.34 -9.90 -7.73
CA MET A 43 7.92 -11.03 -8.55
C MET A 43 7.76 -10.61 -10.02
N TRP A 44 7.00 -9.55 -10.28
CA TRP A 44 6.81 -9.01 -11.63
C TRP A 44 8.11 -8.53 -12.26
N GLY A 45 8.98 -7.88 -11.49
CA GLY A 45 10.29 -7.44 -11.93
C GLY A 45 11.26 -8.58 -12.31
N LYS A 46 11.06 -9.78 -11.75
CA LYS A 46 11.87 -10.97 -12.03
C LYS A 46 11.27 -11.90 -13.09
N TRP A 47 9.95 -12.07 -13.09
CA TRP A 47 9.29 -13.07 -13.93
C TRP A 47 9.01 -12.56 -15.33
N LEU A 48 8.48 -11.36 -15.47
CA LEU A 48 8.10 -10.81 -16.76
C LEU A 48 9.32 -10.71 -17.73
N PRO A 49 10.52 -10.28 -17.31
CA PRO A 49 11.68 -10.27 -18.18
C PRO A 49 12.08 -11.64 -18.73
N LYS A 50 11.74 -12.72 -18.02
CA LYS A 50 12.00 -14.09 -18.51
C LYS A 50 11.16 -14.47 -19.73
N THR A 51 10.07 -13.74 -19.97
CA THR A 51 9.20 -13.93 -21.13
C THR A 51 9.58 -13.03 -22.31
N GLY A 52 10.67 -12.26 -22.19
CA GLY A 52 11.12 -11.31 -23.20
C GLY A 52 10.59 -9.89 -23.03
N TYR A 53 9.78 -9.63 -21.98
CA TYR A 53 9.18 -8.31 -21.71
C TYR A 53 9.89 -7.61 -20.54
N GLY A 54 10.68 -6.59 -20.84
CA GLY A 54 11.44 -5.83 -19.83
C GLY A 54 12.83 -6.43 -19.57
N PRO A 55 13.47 -6.09 -18.43
CA PRO A 55 12.98 -5.10 -17.43
C PRO A 55 12.98 -3.68 -18.01
N TRP A 56 11.98 -2.88 -17.63
CA TRP A 56 11.90 -1.47 -18.00
C TRP A 56 12.14 -0.61 -16.77
N PRO A 57 13.40 -0.14 -16.52
CA PRO A 57 13.68 0.74 -15.40
C PRO A 57 12.87 2.03 -15.48
N ILE A 58 12.30 2.45 -14.37
CA ILE A 58 11.46 3.67 -14.31
C ILE A 58 12.28 4.91 -14.71
N ASP A 59 13.56 4.95 -14.32
CA ASP A 59 14.48 6.05 -14.66
C ASP A 59 15.07 5.96 -16.08
N GLY A 60 14.73 4.93 -16.85
CA GLY A 60 15.25 4.71 -18.21
C GLY A 60 16.78 4.65 -18.29
N GLY A 61 17.46 4.26 -17.22
CA GLY A 61 18.92 4.23 -17.18
C GLY A 61 19.59 5.59 -16.88
N ARG A 62 18.80 6.64 -16.60
CA ARG A 62 19.29 8.02 -16.46
C ARG A 62 20.00 8.26 -15.13
N ASN A 63 21.01 9.11 -15.18
CA ASN A 63 21.69 9.61 -13.99
C ASN A 63 21.17 10.99 -13.60
N TRP A 64 21.27 11.30 -12.32
CA TRP A 64 20.98 12.61 -11.78
C TRP A 64 22.20 13.53 -11.91
N LYS A 65 22.08 14.80 -11.50
CA LYS A 65 23.14 15.83 -11.56
C LYS A 65 24.44 15.44 -10.83
N ASP A 66 24.37 14.52 -9.88
CA ASP A 66 25.49 14.00 -9.10
C ASP A 66 26.20 12.78 -9.72
N GLY A 67 25.82 12.40 -10.95
CA GLY A 67 26.37 11.26 -11.67
C GLY A 67 25.82 9.89 -11.26
N ASN A 68 25.03 9.80 -10.20
CA ASN A 68 24.39 8.55 -9.76
C ASN A 68 23.04 8.31 -10.47
N ARG A 69 22.65 7.03 -10.62
CA ARG A 69 21.33 6.66 -11.15
C ARG A 69 20.22 7.34 -10.34
N ILE A 70 19.11 7.68 -10.99
CA ILE A 70 17.96 8.32 -10.33
C ILE A 70 17.33 7.34 -9.32
N LEU A 71 16.93 6.15 -9.77
CA LEU A 71 16.30 5.12 -8.95
C LEU A 71 17.11 3.81 -8.93
N GLY A 72 17.70 3.46 -10.08
CA GLY A 72 18.45 2.23 -10.32
C GLY A 72 17.60 1.11 -10.92
N ASP A 73 18.27 0.02 -11.34
CA ASP A 73 17.66 -1.05 -12.14
C ASP A 73 16.60 -1.88 -11.41
N GLY A 74 16.55 -1.77 -10.08
CA GLY A 74 15.57 -2.50 -9.28
C GLY A 74 14.18 -1.88 -9.28
N LYS A 75 14.02 -0.63 -9.74
CA LYS A 75 12.73 0.05 -9.83
C LYS A 75 12.28 0.05 -11.28
N THR A 76 11.32 -0.81 -11.59
CA THR A 76 10.83 -1.09 -12.95
C THR A 76 9.34 -0.78 -13.09
N TRP A 77 8.91 -0.40 -14.29
CA TRP A 77 7.50 -0.25 -14.62
C TRP A 77 6.72 -1.55 -14.45
N ASN A 78 7.33 -2.68 -14.80
CA ASN A 78 6.75 -4.01 -14.58
C ASN A 78 6.39 -4.23 -13.11
N GLY A 79 7.34 -3.91 -12.22
CA GLY A 79 7.14 -4.02 -10.78
C GLY A 79 6.09 -3.05 -10.26
N LEU A 80 6.15 -1.78 -10.65
CA LEU A 80 5.22 -0.75 -10.20
C LEU A 80 3.78 -1.09 -10.60
N ILE A 81 3.55 -1.35 -11.88
CA ILE A 81 2.20 -1.64 -12.40
C ILE A 81 1.72 -3.01 -11.92
N GLY A 82 2.54 -4.04 -12.10
CA GLY A 82 2.16 -5.41 -11.72
C GLY A 82 1.96 -5.56 -10.21
N GLY A 83 2.81 -4.93 -9.39
CA GLY A 83 2.68 -4.94 -7.94
C GLY A 83 1.39 -4.26 -7.47
N SER A 84 1.08 -3.08 -8.03
CA SER A 84 -0.15 -2.34 -7.70
C SER A 84 -1.41 -3.11 -8.08
N ILE A 85 -1.47 -3.66 -9.30
CA ILE A 85 -2.61 -4.46 -9.78
C ILE A 85 -2.78 -5.72 -8.91
N THR A 86 -1.69 -6.41 -8.58
CA THR A 86 -1.75 -7.61 -7.73
C THR A 86 -2.25 -7.28 -6.33
N SER A 87 -1.90 -6.11 -5.78
CA SER A 87 -2.45 -5.61 -4.51
C SER A 87 -3.96 -5.37 -4.61
N GLY A 88 -4.44 -4.83 -5.73
CA GLY A 88 -5.87 -4.68 -6.01
C GLY A 88 -6.60 -6.04 -6.06
N ILE A 89 -6.03 -7.00 -6.78
CA ILE A 89 -6.57 -8.37 -6.83
C ILE A 89 -6.61 -9.01 -5.43
N MET A 90 -5.54 -8.83 -4.65
CA MET A 90 -5.50 -9.33 -3.28
C MET A 90 -6.60 -8.73 -2.40
N MET A 91 -6.85 -7.42 -2.50
CA MET A 91 -7.94 -6.77 -1.77
C MET A 91 -9.29 -7.34 -2.18
N VAL A 92 -9.53 -7.57 -3.46
CA VAL A 92 -10.76 -8.24 -3.93
C VAL A 92 -10.91 -9.63 -3.32
N LEU A 93 -9.84 -10.43 -3.28
CA LEU A 93 -9.89 -11.76 -2.67
C LEU A 93 -10.22 -11.72 -1.18
N ILE A 94 -9.67 -10.74 -0.44
CA ILE A 94 -9.98 -10.52 0.98
C ILE A 94 -11.48 -10.20 1.13
N VAL A 95 -11.98 -9.24 0.37
CA VAL A 95 -13.37 -8.78 0.44
C VAL A 95 -14.36 -9.91 0.08
N LEU A 96 -14.08 -10.66 -0.99
CA LEU A 96 -14.90 -11.83 -1.36
C LEU A 96 -14.97 -12.90 -0.27
N GLN A 97 -13.95 -13.05 0.53
CA GLN A 97 -13.93 -13.99 1.66
C GLN A 97 -14.71 -13.50 2.89
N MET A 98 -14.81 -12.19 3.05
CA MET A 98 -15.48 -11.58 4.19
C MET A 98 -16.99 -11.36 3.97
N GLY A 99 -17.45 -11.37 2.72
CA GLY A 99 -18.85 -11.14 2.35
C GLY A 99 -19.19 -9.64 2.25
N GLU A 100 -20.41 -9.28 2.66
CA GLU A 100 -20.87 -7.89 2.57
C GLU A 100 -20.34 -7.04 3.74
N PRO A 101 -19.93 -5.78 3.47
CA PRO A 101 -19.53 -4.86 4.53
C PRO A 101 -20.74 -4.51 5.41
N THR A 102 -20.51 -4.43 6.71
CA THR A 102 -21.48 -3.92 7.66
C THR A 102 -21.36 -2.40 7.78
N ALA A 103 -22.45 -1.71 8.10
CA ALA A 103 -22.40 -0.30 8.43
C ALA A 103 -21.45 -0.07 9.61
N LEU A 104 -20.75 1.07 9.63
CA LEU A 104 -19.79 1.39 10.70
C LEU A 104 -20.42 1.35 12.09
N SER A 105 -21.68 1.80 12.21
CA SER A 105 -22.46 1.80 13.46
C SER A 105 -22.81 0.41 14.00
N GLU A 106 -22.78 -0.62 13.14
CA GLU A 106 -23.10 -2.01 13.49
C GLU A 106 -21.85 -2.88 13.61
N THR A 107 -20.69 -2.33 13.24
CA THR A 107 -19.42 -3.05 13.23
C THR A 107 -18.89 -3.19 14.64
N LYS A 108 -18.56 -4.41 15.04
CA LYS A 108 -17.88 -4.67 16.32
C LYS A 108 -16.38 -4.42 16.20
N ALA A 109 -15.77 -3.94 17.27
CA ALA A 109 -14.33 -3.77 17.36
C ALA A 109 -13.62 -5.13 17.19
N THR A 110 -12.95 -5.30 16.06
CA THR A 110 -12.22 -6.52 15.72
C THR A 110 -10.96 -6.18 14.91
N ILE A 111 -9.97 -7.05 15.00
CA ILE A 111 -8.75 -6.95 14.19
C ILE A 111 -9.08 -7.14 12.70
N PHE A 112 -10.00 -8.06 12.39
CA PHE A 112 -10.41 -8.40 11.02
C PHE A 112 -11.66 -7.60 10.62
N ILE A 113 -11.58 -6.28 10.67
CA ILE A 113 -12.63 -5.42 10.14
C ILE A 113 -12.70 -5.54 8.61
N HIS A 114 -13.92 -5.45 8.07
CA HIS A 114 -14.08 -5.50 6.61
C HIS A 114 -13.45 -4.25 5.97
N PRO A 115 -12.57 -4.39 4.95
CA PRO A 115 -11.81 -3.26 4.40
C PRO A 115 -12.66 -2.14 3.80
N LEU A 116 -13.90 -2.43 3.44
CA LEU A 116 -14.83 -1.45 2.89
C LEU A 116 -15.84 -0.91 3.94
N THR A 117 -15.68 -1.22 5.21
CA THR A 117 -16.55 -0.66 6.26
C THR A 117 -16.38 0.85 6.34
N GLY A 118 -17.48 1.60 6.26
CA GLY A 118 -17.49 3.05 6.34
C GLY A 118 -17.04 3.80 5.08
N TYR A 119 -16.90 3.12 3.94
CA TYR A 119 -16.43 3.71 2.69
C TYR A 119 -17.50 4.44 1.87
N GLU A 120 -18.75 4.33 2.24
CA GLU A 120 -19.87 4.89 1.50
C GLU A 120 -19.70 6.40 1.24
N GLY A 121 -19.80 6.78 -0.03
CA GLY A 121 -19.59 8.16 -0.45
C GLY A 121 -18.12 8.58 -0.63
N SER A 122 -17.16 7.70 -0.46
CA SER A 122 -15.76 7.95 -0.82
C SER A 122 -15.61 8.12 -2.33
N TRP A 123 -14.66 8.95 -2.76
CA TRP A 123 -14.42 9.22 -4.19
C TRP A 123 -14.03 7.97 -5.01
N TRP A 124 -13.55 6.94 -4.36
CA TRP A 124 -13.17 5.64 -4.95
C TRP A 124 -14.29 4.59 -4.83
N ASP A 125 -15.41 4.94 -4.21
CA ASP A 125 -16.62 4.11 -4.19
C ASP A 125 -17.27 4.13 -5.58
N THR A 126 -17.39 2.96 -6.17
CA THR A 126 -17.99 2.77 -7.50
C THR A 126 -19.42 2.23 -7.44
N GLY A 127 -19.97 2.05 -6.24
CA GLY A 127 -21.23 1.33 -6.02
C GLY A 127 -21.13 -0.19 -6.22
N SER A 128 -19.94 -0.72 -6.50
CA SER A 128 -19.66 -2.16 -6.61
C SER A 128 -18.55 -2.54 -5.66
N GLN A 129 -18.83 -3.48 -4.75
CA GLN A 129 -17.88 -3.98 -3.77
C GLN A 129 -16.55 -4.44 -4.40
N ILE A 130 -16.61 -5.20 -5.49
CA ILE A 130 -15.43 -5.73 -6.19
C ILE A 130 -14.60 -4.60 -6.78
N SER A 131 -15.24 -3.65 -7.47
CA SER A 131 -14.54 -2.53 -8.11
C SER A 131 -13.91 -1.61 -7.06
N SER A 132 -14.65 -1.28 -6.00
CA SER A 132 -14.15 -0.44 -4.90
C SER A 132 -12.98 -1.12 -4.18
N ALA A 133 -13.07 -2.40 -3.89
CA ALA A 133 -11.97 -3.18 -3.32
C ALA A 133 -10.73 -3.18 -4.23
N PHE A 134 -10.92 -3.38 -5.53
CA PHE A 134 -9.81 -3.36 -6.49
C PHE A 134 -9.11 -2.00 -6.54
N ILE A 135 -9.87 -0.91 -6.59
CA ILE A 135 -9.32 0.45 -6.59
C ILE A 135 -8.57 0.72 -5.30
N LEU A 136 -9.18 0.42 -4.14
CA LEU A 136 -8.55 0.61 -2.83
C LEU A 136 -7.22 -0.13 -2.74
N GLY A 137 -7.21 -1.43 -3.03
CA GLY A 137 -5.98 -2.23 -2.97
C GLY A 137 -4.91 -1.77 -3.96
N THR A 138 -5.33 -1.33 -5.17
CA THR A 138 -4.40 -0.80 -6.19
C THR A 138 -3.77 0.51 -5.72
N ILE A 139 -4.54 1.42 -5.13
CA ILE A 139 -4.04 2.69 -4.59
C ILE A 139 -3.07 2.43 -3.44
N LEU A 140 -3.40 1.55 -2.50
CA LEU A 140 -2.49 1.19 -1.40
C LEU A 140 -1.18 0.59 -1.92
N GLY A 141 -1.26 -0.33 -2.89
CA GLY A 141 -0.07 -0.92 -3.52
C GLY A 141 0.78 0.10 -4.25
N PHE A 142 0.15 0.99 -5.03
CA PHE A 142 0.84 2.06 -5.75
C PHE A 142 1.54 3.03 -4.79
N SER A 143 0.86 3.45 -3.72
CA SER A 143 1.41 4.33 -2.69
C SER A 143 2.65 3.73 -2.03
N CYS A 144 2.59 2.45 -1.66
CA CYS A 144 3.71 1.71 -1.12
C CYS A 144 4.92 1.73 -2.07
N LEU A 145 4.71 1.41 -3.34
CA LEU A 145 5.77 1.34 -4.34
C LEU A 145 6.33 2.71 -4.72
N LEU A 146 5.52 3.78 -4.64
CA LEU A 146 6.03 5.14 -4.74
C LEU A 146 6.96 5.48 -3.57
N GLY A 147 6.58 5.11 -2.35
CA GLY A 147 7.42 5.29 -1.16
C GLY A 147 8.76 4.55 -1.27
N ASP A 148 8.72 3.30 -1.73
CA ASP A 148 9.92 2.50 -1.98
C ASP A 148 10.80 3.10 -3.09
N SER A 149 10.20 3.68 -4.13
CA SER A 149 10.93 4.42 -5.16
C SER A 149 11.56 5.70 -4.62
N ALA A 150 10.85 6.45 -3.78
CA ALA A 150 11.39 7.64 -3.10
C ALA A 150 12.56 7.27 -2.17
N GLY A 151 12.45 6.19 -1.40
CA GLY A 151 13.54 5.65 -0.58
C GLY A 151 14.76 5.29 -1.43
N SER A 152 14.54 4.66 -2.59
CA SER A 152 15.62 4.35 -3.53
C SER A 152 16.30 5.59 -4.07
N PHE A 153 15.54 6.64 -4.42
CA PHE A 153 16.08 7.94 -4.82
C PHE A 153 17.01 8.53 -3.75
N VAL A 154 16.55 8.57 -2.49
CA VAL A 154 17.36 9.08 -1.36
C VAL A 154 18.64 8.27 -1.16
N LYS A 155 18.55 6.93 -1.24
CA LYS A 155 19.73 6.05 -1.15
C LYS A 155 20.77 6.37 -2.23
N ARG A 156 20.34 6.59 -3.48
CA ARG A 156 21.27 6.97 -4.57
C ARG A 156 21.93 8.32 -4.33
N ARG A 157 21.20 9.33 -3.79
CA ARG A 157 21.79 10.64 -3.43
C ARG A 157 22.83 10.54 -2.32
N ARG A 158 22.73 9.55 -1.44
CA ARG A 158 23.69 9.30 -0.36
C ARG A 158 24.82 8.33 -0.74
N GLY A 159 24.93 7.93 -2.00
CA GLY A 159 25.94 6.98 -2.48
C GLY A 159 25.81 5.57 -1.88
N LEU A 160 24.64 5.24 -1.33
CA LEU A 160 24.40 3.91 -0.75
C LEU A 160 24.15 2.88 -1.86
N LYS A 161 24.71 1.68 -1.67
CA LYS A 161 24.55 0.57 -2.59
C LYS A 161 23.11 0.05 -2.63
N ARG A 162 22.82 -0.76 -3.64
CA ARG A 162 21.51 -1.44 -3.83
C ARG A 162 21.19 -2.36 -2.65
N GLU A 163 19.88 -2.54 -2.39
CA GLU A 163 19.37 -3.57 -1.49
C GLU A 163 19.92 -4.95 -1.86
N GLY A 164 20.30 -5.75 -0.85
CA GLY A 164 20.84 -7.08 -1.04
C GLY A 164 22.37 -7.15 -1.16
N ASP A 165 23.07 -6.03 -1.30
CA ASP A 165 24.51 -5.99 -1.06
C ASP A 165 24.79 -6.11 0.44
N VAL A 166 25.79 -6.91 0.80
CA VAL A 166 26.18 -7.27 2.20
C VAL A 166 26.44 -6.05 3.13
N SER A 167 26.28 -4.85 2.62
CA SER A 167 26.53 -3.58 3.31
C SER A 167 25.38 -2.57 3.23
N SER A 168 24.10 -2.98 3.17
CA SER A 168 23.00 -2.04 3.36
C SER A 168 23.08 -1.45 4.78
N LYS A 169 23.74 -0.29 4.90
CA LYS A 169 23.95 0.41 6.20
C LYS A 169 22.74 1.26 6.62
N ALA A 170 21.58 1.08 5.98
CA ALA A 170 20.43 1.94 6.22
C ALA A 170 19.09 1.17 6.19
N PRO A 171 18.85 0.21 7.12
CA PRO A 171 17.62 -0.57 7.15
C PRO A 171 16.36 0.28 7.31
N LEU A 172 16.45 1.43 7.98
CA LEU A 172 15.34 2.38 8.11
C LEU A 172 14.93 3.00 6.77
N LEU A 173 15.88 3.27 5.87
CA LEU A 173 15.59 3.78 4.52
C LEU A 173 15.01 2.70 3.59
N ASP A 174 15.06 1.46 3.99
CA ASP A 174 14.46 0.35 3.25
C ASP A 174 12.97 0.16 3.63
N THR A 175 12.59 0.58 4.84
CA THR A 175 11.25 0.30 5.40
C THR A 175 10.40 1.57 5.58
N LEU A 176 10.97 2.64 6.15
CA LEU A 176 10.23 3.85 6.50
C LEU A 176 9.55 4.55 5.31
N PRO A 177 10.19 4.74 4.15
CA PRO A 177 9.58 5.52 3.08
C PRO A 177 8.30 4.92 2.53
N PHE A 178 8.21 3.58 2.40
CA PHE A 178 7.00 2.95 1.92
C PHE A 178 5.87 3.00 2.95
N ALA A 179 6.18 2.79 4.24
CA ALA A 179 5.19 2.89 5.31
C ALA A 179 4.64 4.32 5.42
N ILE A 180 5.52 5.32 5.42
CA ILE A 180 5.11 6.75 5.44
C ILE A 180 4.19 7.06 4.27
N MET A 181 4.53 6.64 3.05
CA MET A 181 3.72 6.92 1.87
C MET A 181 2.37 6.22 1.90
N VAL A 182 2.32 4.95 2.33
CA VAL A 182 1.06 4.22 2.44
C VAL A 182 0.11 4.90 3.44
N PHE A 183 0.61 5.29 4.62
CA PHE A 183 -0.21 5.98 5.61
C PHE A 183 -0.56 7.41 5.20
N ALA A 184 0.36 8.14 4.59
CA ALA A 184 0.08 9.48 4.07
C ALA A 184 -1.02 9.45 3.00
N PHE A 185 -0.98 8.49 2.08
CA PHE A 185 -2.06 8.29 1.11
C PHE A 185 -3.37 7.86 1.79
N GLY A 186 -3.30 6.98 2.79
CA GLY A 186 -4.47 6.60 3.58
C GLY A 186 -5.17 7.83 4.17
N ILE A 187 -4.42 8.67 4.88
CA ILE A 187 -4.95 9.87 5.52
C ILE A 187 -5.46 10.90 4.50
N LEU A 188 -4.74 11.10 3.39
CA LEU A 188 -5.06 12.17 2.43
C LEU A 188 -6.16 11.79 1.44
N PHE A 189 -6.29 10.51 1.09
CA PHE A 189 -7.15 10.07 0.00
C PHE A 189 -8.22 9.05 0.40
N LEU A 190 -8.07 8.38 1.53
CA LEU A 190 -9.04 7.38 1.97
C LEU A 190 -9.91 7.87 3.14
N GLY A 191 -9.51 8.92 3.83
CA GLY A 191 -10.25 9.57 4.93
C GLY A 191 -9.78 9.11 6.29
#